data_748d3635186ac3097ad16860bc7838ef
#
_entry.id   748d3635186ac3097ad16860bc7838ef
#
_cell.length_a   1.000
_cell.length_b   1.000
_cell.length_c   1.000
_cell.angle_alpha   90.00
_cell.angle_beta   90.00
_cell.angle_gamma   90.00
#
_symmetry.space_group_name_H-M   'P 1'
#
loop_
_entity.id
_entity.type
_entity.pdbx_description
1 polymer ?
#
loop_
_entity_poly.entity_id
_entity_poly.type
_entity_poly.pdbx_seq_one_letter_code
_entity_poly.pdbx_strand_id
1 'polypeptide(L)'
;MISPEQPEQSAPRWTFAAFREGAVAALPILPGLAAFAMAYGIVAARKGLSLADALLMTSTVYAGLTQMVVLETWPPQITLSAGIGIVAITLLVNLRYVLIGTTLRPLLHTSPAYKVYPALYLLGEPNWLLALRYHANGGRDPNFLVGTCAMMYVVWVGATIPGFWMAAAAGDPRRFGLDMVVPAFFVAMLVPMWKGPRRSLSWIVGGAAAVVVYLLFGGYWYVVAGALAGCIAGAFTDD
;
A
#
# COMPACT_ATOMS: atom_id res chain seq x y z
N MET A 1 -30.43 38.96 19.64
CA MET A 1 -29.60 38.22 18.67
C MET A 1 -29.42 36.82 19.23
N ILE A 2 -30.18 35.87 18.72
CA ILE A 2 -30.05 34.44 19.11
C ILE A 2 -28.97 33.88 18.20
N SER A 3 -27.83 33.49 18.78
CA SER A 3 -26.78 32.79 18.05
C SER A 3 -27.37 31.50 17.46
N PRO A 4 -27.12 31.17 16.18
CA PRO A 4 -27.54 29.89 15.65
C PRO A 4 -26.80 28.78 16.41
N GLU A 5 -27.56 27.93 17.10
CA GLU A 5 -27.06 26.71 17.71
C GLU A 5 -26.33 25.90 16.62
N GLN A 6 -25.02 25.78 16.76
CA GLN A 6 -24.28 24.83 15.97
C GLN A 6 -24.85 23.43 16.31
N PRO A 7 -25.24 22.62 15.31
CA PRO A 7 -25.75 21.29 15.58
C PRO A 7 -24.69 20.55 16.39
N GLU A 8 -25.07 20.11 17.59
CA GLU A 8 -24.28 19.25 18.47
C GLU A 8 -23.68 18.14 17.63
N GLN A 9 -22.36 18.16 17.48
CA GLN A 9 -21.65 17.09 16.78
C GLN A 9 -21.81 15.82 17.62
N SER A 10 -22.88 15.07 17.34
CA SER A 10 -23.12 13.78 17.99
C SER A 10 -21.86 12.91 17.88
N ALA A 11 -21.45 12.36 19.02
CA ALA A 11 -20.28 11.49 19.10
C ALA A 11 -20.28 10.43 17.97
N PRO A 12 -19.13 10.12 17.35
CA PRO A 12 -19.06 9.21 16.22
C PRO A 12 -19.67 7.85 16.62
N ARG A 13 -20.64 7.41 15.86
CA ARG A 13 -21.27 6.12 16.08
C ARG A 13 -20.39 5.05 15.44
N TRP A 14 -19.87 4.15 16.24
CA TRP A 14 -19.13 2.97 15.77
C TRP A 14 -20.11 1.79 15.65
N THR A 15 -20.84 1.74 14.54
CA THR A 15 -21.92 0.75 14.36
C THR A 15 -21.44 -0.45 13.57
N PHE A 16 -22.01 -1.64 13.89
CA PHE A 16 -21.76 -2.83 13.08
C PHE A 16 -22.34 -2.70 11.66
N ALA A 17 -23.38 -1.91 11.48
CA ALA A 17 -23.97 -1.63 10.18
C ALA A 17 -22.94 -0.95 9.26
N ALA A 18 -22.25 0.09 9.73
CA ALA A 18 -21.18 0.76 8.97
C ALA A 18 -19.98 -0.17 8.72
N PHE A 19 -19.60 -1.02 9.67
CA PHE A 19 -18.58 -2.04 9.45
C PHE A 19 -18.95 -2.97 8.29
N ARG A 20 -20.17 -3.51 8.30
CA ARG A 20 -20.66 -4.37 7.23
C ARG A 20 -20.72 -3.64 5.88
N GLU A 21 -21.20 -2.40 5.88
CA GLU A 21 -21.23 -1.55 4.68
C GLU A 21 -19.82 -1.38 4.10
N GLY A 22 -18.83 -1.06 4.94
CA GLY A 22 -17.43 -0.96 4.53
C GLY A 22 -16.87 -2.27 3.97
N ALA A 23 -17.15 -3.39 4.63
CA ALA A 23 -16.73 -4.71 4.16
C ALA A 23 -17.33 -5.04 2.78
N VAL A 24 -18.60 -4.74 2.56
CA VAL A 24 -19.27 -4.93 1.27
C VAL A 24 -18.73 -3.98 0.21
N ALA A 25 -18.46 -2.73 0.55
CA ALA A 25 -17.88 -1.75 -0.37
C ALA A 25 -16.48 -2.15 -0.86
N ALA A 26 -15.76 -2.99 -0.12
CA ALA A 26 -14.46 -3.52 -0.52
C ALA A 26 -14.54 -4.63 -1.56
N LEU A 27 -15.65 -5.36 -1.68
CA LEU A 27 -15.78 -6.56 -2.51
C LEU A 27 -15.31 -6.38 -3.97
N PRO A 28 -15.63 -5.28 -4.68
CA PRO A 28 -15.19 -5.11 -6.06
C PRO A 28 -13.66 -5.01 -6.22
N ILE A 29 -12.94 -4.66 -5.16
CA ILE A 29 -11.49 -4.47 -5.17
C ILE A 29 -10.75 -5.78 -4.85
N LEU A 30 -11.41 -6.70 -4.15
CA LEU A 30 -10.78 -7.92 -3.64
C LEU A 30 -10.12 -8.81 -4.71
N PRO A 31 -10.67 -9.00 -5.92
CA PRO A 31 -10.00 -9.82 -6.93
C PRO A 31 -8.61 -9.28 -7.31
N GLY A 32 -8.49 -7.96 -7.52
CA GLY A 32 -7.21 -7.33 -7.80
C GLY A 32 -6.24 -7.39 -6.61
N LEU A 33 -6.77 -7.18 -5.40
CA LEU A 33 -6.00 -7.29 -4.17
C LEU A 33 -5.47 -8.72 -3.94
N ALA A 34 -6.32 -9.73 -4.17
CA ALA A 34 -5.95 -11.14 -4.06
C ALA A 34 -4.87 -11.52 -5.07
N ALA A 35 -4.99 -11.07 -6.33
CA ALA A 35 -3.96 -11.29 -7.35
C ALA A 35 -2.61 -10.70 -6.93
N PHE A 36 -2.62 -9.49 -6.34
CA PHE A 36 -1.40 -8.86 -5.83
C PHE A 36 -0.82 -9.61 -4.62
N ALA A 37 -1.64 -10.05 -3.69
CA ALA A 37 -1.20 -10.86 -2.55
C ALA A 37 -0.62 -12.22 -2.99
N MET A 38 -1.19 -12.84 -4.02
CA MET A 38 -0.63 -14.04 -4.63
C MET A 38 0.74 -13.76 -5.26
N ALA A 39 0.89 -12.63 -5.97
CA ALA A 39 2.19 -12.21 -6.51
C ALA A 39 3.24 -12.03 -5.42
N TYR A 40 2.88 -11.40 -4.28
CA TYR A 40 3.74 -11.32 -3.12
C TYR A 40 4.15 -12.71 -2.60
N GLY A 41 3.21 -13.63 -2.43
CA GLY A 41 3.48 -15.01 -2.01
C GLY A 41 4.46 -15.73 -2.94
N ILE A 42 4.28 -15.58 -4.26
CA ILE A 42 5.20 -16.14 -5.28
C ILE A 42 6.61 -15.58 -5.10
N VAL A 43 6.74 -14.26 -4.97
CA VAL A 43 8.06 -13.60 -4.84
C VAL A 43 8.72 -14.01 -3.52
N ALA A 44 7.99 -14.04 -2.41
CA ALA A 44 8.51 -14.46 -1.10
C ALA A 44 9.08 -15.89 -1.15
N ALA A 45 8.35 -16.85 -1.75
CA ALA A 45 8.82 -18.22 -1.91
C ALA A 45 10.09 -18.29 -2.76
N ARG A 46 10.17 -17.52 -3.85
CA ARG A 46 11.35 -17.47 -4.74
C ARG A 46 12.59 -16.87 -4.09
N LYS A 47 12.40 -15.93 -3.17
CA LYS A 47 13.50 -15.34 -2.39
C LYS A 47 13.94 -16.24 -1.23
N GLY A 48 13.37 -17.45 -1.11
CA GLY A 48 13.76 -18.45 -0.12
C GLY A 48 13.17 -18.25 1.27
N LEU A 49 12.15 -17.39 1.40
CA LEU A 49 11.40 -17.28 2.65
C LEU A 49 10.58 -18.55 2.89
N SER A 50 10.43 -18.95 4.14
CA SER A 50 9.43 -19.96 4.50
C SER A 50 8.02 -19.35 4.43
N LEU A 51 6.99 -20.20 4.36
CA LEU A 51 5.60 -19.73 4.43
C LEU A 51 5.34 -18.93 5.73
N ALA A 52 5.94 -19.38 6.83
CA ALA A 52 5.80 -18.69 8.12
C ALA A 52 6.42 -17.30 8.08
N ASP A 53 7.62 -17.14 7.49
CA ASP A 53 8.27 -15.84 7.32
C ASP A 53 7.45 -14.91 6.43
N ALA A 54 6.94 -15.43 5.31
CA ALA A 54 6.10 -14.67 4.39
C ALA A 54 4.79 -14.22 5.06
N LEU A 55 4.12 -15.09 5.82
CA LEU A 55 2.92 -14.75 6.56
C LEU A 55 3.19 -13.79 7.71
N LEU A 56 4.28 -13.98 8.47
CA LEU A 56 4.68 -13.06 9.53
C LEU A 56 4.94 -11.67 8.96
N MET A 57 5.73 -11.59 7.90
CA MET A 57 6.04 -10.33 7.24
C MET A 57 4.77 -9.64 6.74
N THR A 58 3.86 -10.36 6.07
CA THR A 58 2.67 -9.75 5.47
C THR A 58 1.61 -9.40 6.51
N SER A 59 1.52 -10.13 7.62
CA SER A 59 0.57 -9.82 8.70
C SER A 59 1.03 -8.69 9.62
N THR A 60 2.36 -8.51 9.78
CA THR A 60 2.92 -7.48 10.67
C THR A 60 3.32 -6.19 9.95
N VAL A 61 3.65 -6.22 8.67
CA VAL A 61 4.10 -5.03 7.90
C VAL A 61 3.07 -4.62 6.86
N TYR A 62 1.87 -4.93 6.94
CA TYR A 62 0.77 -4.69 5.98
C TYR A 62 1.00 -3.49 5.01
N ALA A 63 1.97 -3.60 4.12
CA ALA A 63 2.39 -2.57 3.17
C ALA A 63 2.88 -3.22 1.86
N GLY A 64 1.95 -3.68 1.01
CA GLY A 64 2.22 -4.53 -0.15
C GLY A 64 3.30 -4.01 -1.10
N LEU A 65 3.28 -2.72 -1.47
CA LEU A 65 4.33 -2.11 -2.31
C LEU A 65 5.69 -2.16 -1.64
N THR A 66 5.76 -1.79 -0.36
CA THR A 66 7.01 -1.82 0.41
C THR A 66 7.56 -3.23 0.48
N GLN A 67 6.70 -4.22 0.75
CA GLN A 67 7.10 -5.62 0.81
C GLN A 67 7.68 -6.10 -0.52
N MET A 68 7.07 -5.72 -1.66
CA MET A 68 7.60 -6.06 -2.98
C MET A 68 8.98 -5.44 -3.23
N VAL A 69 9.16 -4.15 -2.94
CA VAL A 69 10.45 -3.48 -3.10
C VAL A 69 11.51 -4.10 -2.19
N VAL A 70 11.17 -4.40 -0.94
CA VAL A 70 12.07 -5.06 0.01
C VAL A 70 12.45 -6.46 -0.48
N LEU A 71 11.50 -7.25 -0.98
CA LEU A 71 11.79 -8.59 -1.51
C LEU A 71 12.65 -8.55 -2.76
N GLU A 72 12.43 -7.59 -3.66
CA GLU A 72 13.29 -7.43 -4.86
C GLU A 72 14.73 -7.10 -4.48
N THR A 73 14.92 -6.33 -3.44
CA THR A 73 16.24 -5.93 -2.90
C THR A 73 16.74 -6.85 -1.79
N TRP A 74 16.08 -8.00 -1.56
CA TRP A 74 16.41 -8.92 -0.46
C TRP A 74 17.85 -9.42 -0.56
N PRO A 75 18.70 -9.14 0.44
CA PRO A 75 20.10 -9.50 0.37
C PRO A 75 20.30 -11.00 0.65
N PRO A 76 21.34 -11.64 0.08
CA PRO A 76 21.66 -13.03 0.38
C PRO A 76 22.02 -13.28 1.85
N GLN A 77 22.55 -12.25 2.51
CA GLN A 77 22.86 -12.24 3.95
C GLN A 77 22.35 -10.93 4.57
N ILE A 78 21.69 -11.06 5.71
CA ILE A 78 21.19 -9.90 6.46
C ILE A 78 22.34 -9.33 7.30
N THR A 79 23.00 -8.31 6.76
CA THR A 79 23.99 -7.50 7.47
C THR A 79 23.32 -6.29 8.12
N LEU A 80 24.00 -5.64 9.07
CA LEU A 80 23.50 -4.42 9.68
C LEU A 80 23.20 -3.34 8.62
N SER A 81 24.09 -3.16 7.64
CA SER A 81 23.90 -2.20 6.55
C SER A 81 22.69 -2.54 5.68
N ALA A 82 22.48 -3.81 5.37
CA ALA A 82 21.28 -4.26 4.64
C ALA A 82 20.01 -4.02 5.46
N GLY A 83 20.04 -4.28 6.76
CA GLY A 83 18.93 -3.98 7.68
C GLY A 83 18.59 -2.48 7.70
N ILE A 84 19.58 -1.61 7.79
CA ILE A 84 19.38 -0.15 7.72
C ILE A 84 18.78 0.24 6.36
N GLY A 85 19.24 -0.35 5.25
CA GLY A 85 18.69 -0.13 3.92
C GLY A 85 17.21 -0.52 3.81
N ILE A 86 16.84 -1.68 4.33
CA ILE A 86 15.44 -2.15 4.37
C ILE A 86 14.56 -1.18 5.18
N VAL A 87 15.03 -0.74 6.35
CA VAL A 87 14.30 0.23 7.19
C VAL A 87 14.14 1.55 6.45
N ALA A 88 15.20 2.07 5.81
CA ALA A 88 15.17 3.31 5.07
C ALA A 88 14.18 3.25 3.89
N ILE A 89 14.19 2.16 3.11
CA ILE A 89 13.22 1.93 2.02
C ILE A 89 11.80 1.87 2.57
N THR A 90 11.59 1.12 3.66
CA THR A 90 10.28 0.98 4.30
C THR A 90 9.73 2.33 4.74
N LEU A 91 10.54 3.14 5.41
CA LEU A 91 10.14 4.47 5.85
C LEU A 91 9.81 5.39 4.65
N LEU A 92 10.69 5.41 3.65
CA LEU A 92 10.53 6.28 2.47
C LEU A 92 9.24 5.95 1.69
N VAL A 93 9.02 4.67 1.39
CA VAL A 93 7.84 4.23 0.63
C VAL A 93 6.55 4.47 1.41
N ASN A 94 6.57 4.29 2.74
CA ASN A 94 5.39 4.45 3.58
C ASN A 94 5.17 5.90 4.06
N LEU A 95 6.09 6.83 3.83
CA LEU A 95 5.93 8.24 4.21
C LEU A 95 4.64 8.87 3.63
N ARG A 96 4.18 8.40 2.48
CA ARG A 96 2.90 8.78 1.87
C ARG A 96 1.70 8.55 2.78
N TYR A 97 1.74 7.54 3.67
CA TYR A 97 0.62 7.25 4.58
C TYR A 97 0.43 8.33 5.65
N VAL A 98 1.46 9.12 5.95
CA VAL A 98 1.33 10.31 6.81
C VAL A 98 0.41 11.33 6.14
N LEU A 99 0.62 11.60 4.84
CA LEU A 99 -0.21 12.53 4.07
C LEU A 99 -1.64 11.98 3.88
N ILE A 100 -1.76 10.72 3.49
CA ILE A 100 -3.05 10.02 3.33
C ILE A 100 -3.83 10.03 4.64
N GLY A 101 -3.18 9.75 5.77
CA GLY A 101 -3.80 9.73 7.10
C GLY A 101 -4.39 11.09 7.50
N THR A 102 -3.72 12.20 7.14
CA THR A 102 -4.23 13.55 7.46
C THR A 102 -5.55 13.86 6.74
N THR A 103 -5.78 13.33 5.55
CA THR A 103 -7.02 13.54 4.79
C THR A 103 -8.22 12.82 5.39
N LEU A 104 -8.00 11.81 6.24
CA LEU A 104 -9.04 11.10 6.98
C LEU A 104 -9.41 11.78 8.31
N ARG A 105 -8.71 12.85 8.69
CA ARG A 105 -8.99 13.58 9.93
C ARG A 105 -10.48 13.98 10.09
N PRO A 106 -11.21 14.47 9.06
CA PRO A 106 -12.61 14.81 9.21
C PRO A 106 -13.50 13.64 9.65
N LEU A 107 -13.15 12.42 9.25
CA LEU A 107 -13.87 11.19 9.62
C LEU A 107 -13.45 10.66 10.99
N LEU A 108 -12.19 10.88 11.41
CA LEU A 108 -11.58 10.19 12.55
C LEU A 108 -11.37 11.08 13.80
N HIS A 109 -11.39 12.43 13.68
CA HIS A 109 -10.93 13.37 14.72
C HIS A 109 -11.68 13.29 16.05
N THR A 110 -12.93 12.85 16.03
CA THR A 110 -13.75 12.69 17.22
C THR A 110 -13.69 11.30 17.84
N SER A 111 -12.91 10.39 17.20
CA SER A 111 -12.81 8.99 17.61
C SER A 111 -11.67 8.76 18.59
N PRO A 112 -11.81 7.83 19.55
CA PRO A 112 -10.77 7.55 20.51
C PRO A 112 -9.55 6.88 19.84
N ALA A 113 -8.35 7.27 20.28
CA ALA A 113 -7.08 6.85 19.69
C ALA A 113 -6.93 5.32 19.57
N TYR A 114 -7.37 4.55 20.56
CA TYR A 114 -7.27 3.09 20.56
C TYR A 114 -8.07 2.40 19.43
N LYS A 115 -9.06 3.08 18.84
CA LYS A 115 -9.80 2.61 17.67
C LYS A 115 -9.19 3.12 16.37
N VAL A 116 -8.66 4.34 16.38
CA VAL A 116 -8.10 5.00 15.20
C VAL A 116 -6.77 4.37 14.78
N TYR A 117 -5.85 4.14 15.72
CA TYR A 117 -4.52 3.61 15.38
C TYR A 117 -4.55 2.22 14.72
N PRO A 118 -5.36 1.24 15.17
CA PRO A 118 -5.47 -0.05 14.45
C PRO A 118 -6.03 0.10 13.03
N ALA A 119 -6.98 1.03 12.82
CA ALA A 119 -7.51 1.29 11.49
C ALA A 119 -6.47 1.94 10.58
N LEU A 120 -5.67 2.89 11.10
CA LEU A 120 -4.57 3.52 10.37
C LEU A 120 -3.42 2.54 10.09
N TYR A 121 -3.16 1.59 10.98
CA TYR A 121 -2.17 0.54 10.76
C TYR A 121 -2.54 -0.35 9.56
N LEU A 122 -3.80 -0.65 9.37
CA LEU A 122 -4.32 -1.43 8.24
C LEU A 122 -4.70 -0.55 7.05
N LEU A 123 -4.30 0.74 7.05
CA LEU A 123 -4.63 1.67 5.98
C LEU A 123 -3.86 1.34 4.71
N GLY A 124 -4.58 1.17 3.61
CA GLY A 124 -4.07 1.08 2.26
C GLY A 124 -4.76 2.10 1.35
N GLU A 125 -4.23 2.32 0.17
CA GLU A 125 -4.82 3.27 -0.79
C GLU A 125 -6.27 2.94 -1.17
N PRO A 126 -6.65 1.66 -1.40
CA PRO A 126 -8.02 1.37 -1.79
C PRO A 126 -9.04 1.65 -0.68
N ASN A 127 -8.73 1.28 0.57
CA ASN A 127 -9.65 1.53 1.68
C ASN A 127 -9.70 3.01 2.08
N TRP A 128 -8.60 3.75 1.91
CA TRP A 128 -8.59 5.20 2.01
C TRP A 128 -9.55 5.86 1.02
N LEU A 129 -9.48 5.49 -0.27
CA LEU A 129 -10.38 6.03 -1.30
C LEU A 129 -11.84 5.73 -1.01
N LEU A 130 -12.16 4.51 -0.54
CA LEU A 130 -13.51 4.14 -0.13
C LEU A 130 -13.99 4.98 1.04
N ALA A 131 -13.14 5.22 2.05
CA ALA A 131 -13.48 6.04 3.21
C ALA A 131 -13.72 7.51 2.83
N LEU A 132 -12.91 8.08 1.93
CA LEU A 132 -13.12 9.42 1.41
C LEU A 132 -14.45 9.55 0.65
N ARG A 133 -14.75 8.58 -0.21
CA ARG A 133 -16.04 8.56 -0.94
C ARG A 133 -17.22 8.43 0.01
N TYR A 134 -17.12 7.55 1.01
CA TYR A 134 -18.14 7.39 2.04
C TYR A 134 -18.39 8.71 2.78
N HIS A 135 -17.33 9.39 3.19
CA HIS A 135 -17.43 10.67 3.87
C HIS A 135 -18.00 11.78 2.97
N ALA A 136 -17.57 11.85 1.70
CA ALA A 136 -18.08 12.80 0.71
C ALA A 136 -19.58 12.62 0.43
N ASN A 137 -20.09 11.39 0.54
CA ASN A 137 -21.51 11.07 0.41
C ASN A 137 -22.32 11.25 1.73
N GLY A 138 -21.74 11.92 2.72
CA GLY A 138 -22.39 12.22 4.00
C GLY A 138 -22.20 11.15 5.09
N GLY A 139 -21.45 10.11 4.83
CA GLY A 139 -21.11 9.09 5.84
C GLY A 139 -20.22 9.67 6.94
N ARG A 140 -20.52 9.32 8.19
CA ARG A 140 -19.81 9.86 9.37
C ARG A 140 -19.39 8.78 10.38
N ASP A 141 -19.67 7.52 10.11
CA ASP A 141 -19.32 6.42 11.00
C ASP A 141 -17.92 5.88 10.65
N PRO A 142 -16.91 6.06 11.51
CA PRO A 142 -15.54 5.60 11.25
C PRO A 142 -15.42 4.07 11.11
N ASN A 143 -16.41 3.31 11.61
CA ASN A 143 -16.39 1.85 11.54
C ASN A 143 -16.51 1.33 10.09
N PHE A 144 -16.96 2.18 9.15
CA PHE A 144 -16.90 1.90 7.72
C PHE A 144 -15.44 1.61 7.27
N LEU A 145 -14.49 2.48 7.69
CA LEU A 145 -13.07 2.28 7.39
C LEU A 145 -12.55 0.97 7.98
N VAL A 146 -12.92 0.65 9.23
CA VAL A 146 -12.50 -0.62 9.87
C VAL A 146 -13.04 -1.82 9.10
N GLY A 147 -14.27 -1.76 8.61
CA GLY A 147 -14.85 -2.82 7.78
C GLY A 147 -14.10 -3.04 6.47
N THR A 148 -13.74 -1.96 5.75
CA THR A 148 -12.92 -2.06 4.54
C THR A 148 -11.54 -2.65 4.83
N CYS A 149 -10.88 -2.18 5.90
CA CYS A 149 -9.57 -2.64 6.33
C CYS A 149 -9.58 -4.13 6.69
N ALA A 150 -10.53 -4.56 7.52
CA ALA A 150 -10.64 -5.94 7.97
C ALA A 150 -10.85 -6.91 6.79
N MET A 151 -11.75 -6.58 5.87
CA MET A 151 -12.01 -7.40 4.69
C MET A 151 -10.77 -7.52 3.80
N MET A 152 -10.12 -6.40 3.50
CA MET A 152 -8.93 -6.40 2.66
C MET A 152 -7.76 -7.12 3.34
N TYR A 153 -7.58 -6.96 4.65
CA TYR A 153 -6.53 -7.64 5.39
C TYR A 153 -6.68 -9.17 5.35
N VAL A 154 -7.88 -9.67 5.61
CA VAL A 154 -8.15 -11.11 5.58
C VAL A 154 -7.89 -11.69 4.19
N VAL A 155 -8.33 -11.01 3.14
CA VAL A 155 -8.09 -11.45 1.76
C VAL A 155 -6.62 -11.38 1.39
N TRP A 156 -5.92 -10.31 1.81
CA TRP A 156 -4.48 -10.14 1.55
C TRP A 156 -3.65 -11.26 2.17
N VAL A 157 -3.81 -11.50 3.47
CA VAL A 157 -3.07 -12.57 4.16
C VAL A 157 -3.48 -13.94 3.63
N GLY A 158 -4.78 -14.17 3.42
CA GLY A 158 -5.29 -15.44 2.91
C GLY A 158 -4.81 -15.78 1.50
N ALA A 159 -4.79 -14.81 0.59
CA ALA A 159 -4.35 -14.99 -0.79
C ALA A 159 -2.82 -15.13 -0.94
N THR A 160 -2.05 -14.70 0.04
CA THR A 160 -0.61 -14.96 0.08
C THR A 160 -0.29 -16.46 0.07
N ILE A 161 -1.12 -17.27 0.76
CA ILE A 161 -0.92 -18.72 0.91
C ILE A 161 -0.93 -19.44 -0.44
N PRO A 162 -2.01 -19.38 -1.25
CA PRO A 162 -2.01 -20.04 -2.56
C PRO A 162 -0.90 -19.49 -3.48
N GLY A 163 -0.58 -18.19 -3.44
CA GLY A 163 0.54 -17.63 -4.18
C GLY A 163 1.87 -18.28 -3.83
N PHE A 164 2.15 -18.45 -2.53
CA PHE A 164 3.36 -19.12 -2.05
C PHE A 164 3.45 -20.57 -2.55
N TRP A 165 2.38 -21.33 -2.43
CA TRP A 165 2.33 -22.73 -2.89
C TRP A 165 2.42 -22.86 -4.41
N MET A 166 1.87 -21.92 -5.17
CA MET A 166 2.01 -21.88 -6.62
C MET A 166 3.47 -21.79 -7.05
N ALA A 167 4.28 -20.97 -6.37
CA ALA A 167 5.72 -20.89 -6.66
C ALA A 167 6.44 -22.19 -6.36
N ALA A 168 6.09 -22.88 -5.28
CA ALA A 168 6.69 -24.18 -4.90
C ALA A 168 6.29 -25.30 -5.88
N ALA A 169 5.06 -25.29 -6.40
CA ALA A 169 4.54 -26.32 -7.30
C ALA A 169 4.98 -26.12 -8.78
N ALA A 170 5.28 -24.87 -9.18
CA ALA A 170 5.48 -24.54 -10.58
C ALA A 170 6.85 -25.01 -11.18
N GLY A 171 7.80 -25.47 -10.37
CA GLY A 171 9.14 -25.84 -10.81
C GLY A 171 9.86 -24.67 -11.48
N ASP A 172 9.89 -24.63 -12.83
CA ASP A 172 10.43 -23.49 -13.55
C ASP A 172 9.35 -22.38 -13.69
N PRO A 173 9.53 -21.26 -12.98
CA PRO A 173 8.56 -20.16 -12.98
C PRO A 173 8.34 -19.49 -14.33
N ARG A 174 9.37 -19.52 -15.20
CA ARG A 174 9.28 -18.89 -16.53
C ARG A 174 8.28 -19.58 -17.44
N ARG A 175 8.05 -20.88 -17.24
CA ARG A 175 7.05 -21.64 -18.01
C ARG A 175 5.62 -21.14 -17.82
N PHE A 176 5.36 -20.48 -16.70
CA PHE A 176 4.03 -19.93 -16.34
C PHE A 176 4.01 -18.40 -16.35
N GLY A 177 5.06 -17.74 -16.84
CA GLY A 177 5.17 -16.28 -16.85
C GLY A 177 5.17 -15.65 -15.45
N LEU A 178 5.49 -16.43 -14.41
CA LEU A 178 5.51 -15.96 -13.02
C LEU A 178 6.63 -14.94 -12.75
N ASP A 179 7.63 -14.87 -13.61
CA ASP A 179 8.67 -13.84 -13.62
C ASP A 179 8.14 -12.49 -14.08
N MET A 180 7.04 -12.47 -14.86
CA MET A 180 6.37 -11.24 -15.33
C MET A 180 5.29 -10.73 -14.39
N VAL A 181 4.92 -11.48 -13.35
CA VAL A 181 3.84 -11.08 -12.42
C VAL A 181 4.14 -9.75 -11.75
N VAL A 182 5.36 -9.56 -11.26
CA VAL A 182 5.76 -8.31 -10.57
C VAL A 182 5.83 -7.12 -11.53
N PRO A 183 6.56 -7.19 -12.67
CA PRO A 183 6.53 -6.12 -13.67
C PRO A 183 5.12 -5.79 -14.16
N ALA A 184 4.31 -6.81 -14.49
CA ALA A 184 2.94 -6.61 -14.94
C ALA A 184 2.07 -5.92 -13.88
N PHE A 185 2.24 -6.28 -12.61
CA PHE A 185 1.54 -5.64 -11.51
C PHE A 185 1.91 -4.15 -11.39
N PHE A 186 3.21 -3.80 -11.42
CA PHE A 186 3.64 -2.42 -11.36
C PHE A 186 3.12 -1.59 -12.55
N VAL A 187 3.16 -2.17 -13.76
CA VAL A 187 2.57 -1.52 -14.94
C VAL A 187 1.07 -1.30 -14.75
N ALA A 188 0.34 -2.32 -14.28
CA ALA A 188 -1.11 -2.21 -14.02
C ALA A 188 -1.44 -1.12 -12.99
N MET A 189 -0.58 -0.91 -11.98
CA MET A 189 -0.73 0.19 -11.02
C MET A 189 -0.43 1.57 -11.62
N LEU A 190 0.50 1.67 -12.57
CA LEU A 190 0.87 2.94 -13.19
C LEU A 190 -0.22 3.45 -14.15
N VAL A 191 -0.94 2.53 -14.84
CA VAL A 191 -1.97 2.91 -15.82
C VAL A 191 -3.05 3.85 -15.26
N PRO A 192 -3.70 3.57 -14.12
CA PRO A 192 -4.70 4.48 -13.54
C PRO A 192 -4.13 5.80 -13.03
N MET A 193 -2.83 5.86 -12.77
CA MET A 193 -2.14 7.07 -12.30
C MET A 193 -1.74 8.00 -13.45
N TRP A 194 -1.85 7.52 -14.69
CA TRP A 194 -1.54 8.32 -15.87
C TRP A 194 -2.51 9.49 -16.03
N LYS A 195 -2.01 10.71 -15.87
CA LYS A 195 -2.79 11.96 -16.00
C LYS A 195 -2.34 12.82 -17.19
N GLY A 196 -1.72 12.20 -18.19
CA GLY A 196 -1.23 12.87 -19.38
C GLY A 196 0.28 13.17 -19.37
N PRO A 197 0.86 13.55 -20.52
CA PRO A 197 2.31 13.60 -20.72
C PRO A 197 3.01 14.65 -19.82
N ARG A 198 2.40 15.80 -19.56
CA ARG A 198 3.01 16.84 -18.71
C ARG A 198 3.17 16.39 -17.26
N ARG A 199 2.15 15.75 -16.68
CA ARG A 199 2.18 15.24 -15.32
C ARG A 199 3.01 13.97 -15.15
N SER A 200 3.36 13.33 -16.26
CA SER A 200 4.23 12.14 -16.25
C SER A 200 5.71 12.48 -16.31
N LEU A 201 6.07 13.77 -16.49
CA LEU A 201 7.47 14.19 -16.51
C LEU A 201 8.18 13.85 -15.18
N SER A 202 7.49 14.00 -14.05
CA SER A 202 8.01 13.60 -12.73
C SER A 202 8.39 12.11 -12.67
N TRP A 203 7.61 11.23 -13.32
CA TRP A 203 7.92 9.80 -13.37
C TRP A 203 9.14 9.50 -14.24
N ILE A 204 9.23 10.19 -15.38
CA ILE A 204 10.38 10.04 -16.31
C ILE A 204 11.65 10.49 -15.60
N VAL A 205 11.62 11.64 -14.94
CA VAL A 205 12.76 12.18 -14.19
C VAL A 205 13.15 11.25 -13.03
N GLY A 206 12.17 10.80 -12.24
CA GLY A 206 12.40 9.86 -11.15
C GLY A 206 12.97 8.52 -11.64
N GLY A 207 12.41 7.96 -12.72
CA GLY A 207 12.88 6.72 -13.32
C GLY A 207 14.29 6.87 -13.93
N ALA A 208 14.57 7.95 -14.64
CA ALA A 208 15.89 8.23 -15.19
C ALA A 208 16.95 8.39 -14.08
N ALA A 209 16.63 9.15 -13.03
CA ALA A 209 17.51 9.32 -11.87
C ALA A 209 17.78 7.97 -11.18
N ALA A 210 16.75 7.13 -11.01
CA ALA A 210 16.91 5.80 -10.44
C ALA A 210 17.87 4.93 -11.28
N VAL A 211 17.68 4.89 -12.61
CA VAL A 211 18.55 4.12 -13.53
C VAL A 211 19.99 4.64 -13.47
N VAL A 212 20.21 5.95 -13.52
CA VAL A 212 21.55 6.52 -13.43
C VAL A 212 22.24 6.17 -12.13
N VAL A 213 21.54 6.31 -10.98
CA VAL A 213 22.12 5.98 -9.67
C VAL A 213 22.38 4.48 -9.53
N TYR A 214 21.51 3.63 -10.07
CA TYR A 214 21.73 2.19 -10.10
C TYR A 214 22.99 1.80 -10.88
N LEU A 215 23.19 2.41 -12.04
CA LEU A 215 24.37 2.14 -12.89
C LEU A 215 25.68 2.66 -12.29
N LEU A 216 25.63 3.76 -11.53
CA LEU A 216 26.85 4.39 -10.98
C LEU A 216 27.25 3.81 -9.61
N PHE A 217 26.27 3.55 -8.73
CA PHE A 217 26.53 3.22 -7.34
C PHE A 217 26.03 1.82 -6.94
N GLY A 218 25.08 1.24 -7.67
CA GLY A 218 24.43 0.00 -7.28
C GLY A 218 23.65 0.13 -5.95
N GLY A 219 23.35 -1.02 -5.33
CA GLY A 219 22.71 -1.05 -4.00
C GLY A 219 21.29 -0.46 -3.99
N TYR A 220 20.88 0.11 -2.86
CA TYR A 220 19.49 0.58 -2.62
C TYR A 220 19.27 2.06 -2.93
N TRP A 221 20.33 2.82 -3.21
CA TRP A 221 20.30 4.26 -3.36
C TRP A 221 19.46 4.73 -4.54
N TYR A 222 19.28 3.89 -5.56
CA TYR A 222 18.47 4.21 -6.73
C TYR A 222 16.99 4.46 -6.36
N VAL A 223 16.46 3.76 -5.34
CA VAL A 223 15.07 3.96 -4.88
C VAL A 223 14.91 5.34 -4.26
N VAL A 224 15.85 5.72 -3.38
CA VAL A 224 15.84 7.03 -2.71
C VAL A 224 16.03 8.16 -3.70
N ALA A 225 17.02 8.05 -4.58
CA ALA A 225 17.33 9.07 -5.58
C ALA A 225 16.19 9.25 -6.58
N GLY A 226 15.61 8.16 -7.07
CA GLY A 226 14.47 8.20 -7.97
C GLY A 226 13.24 8.85 -7.34
N ALA A 227 12.91 8.48 -6.09
CA ALA A 227 11.81 9.08 -5.36
C ALA A 227 12.00 10.59 -5.15
N LEU A 228 13.17 11.02 -4.67
CA LEU A 228 13.47 12.42 -4.45
C LEU A 228 13.45 13.24 -5.76
N ALA A 229 14.11 12.75 -6.81
CA ALA A 229 14.12 13.41 -8.11
C ALA A 229 12.71 13.53 -8.70
N GLY A 230 11.90 12.48 -8.61
CA GLY A 230 10.50 12.48 -9.03
C GLY A 230 9.65 13.47 -8.24
N CYS A 231 9.80 13.54 -6.91
CA CYS A 231 9.10 14.51 -6.07
C CYS A 231 9.49 15.95 -6.39
N ILE A 232 10.79 16.22 -6.57
CA ILE A 232 11.28 17.57 -6.93
C ILE A 232 10.73 17.97 -8.31
N ALA A 233 10.82 17.08 -9.31
CA ALA A 233 10.27 17.36 -10.63
C ALA A 233 8.74 17.57 -10.58
N GLY A 234 8.01 16.79 -9.77
CA GLY A 234 6.57 16.94 -9.55
C GLY A 234 6.21 18.31 -8.97
N ALA A 235 6.98 18.79 -8.00
CA ALA A 235 6.77 20.10 -7.39
C ALA A 235 6.86 21.28 -8.37
N PHE A 236 7.56 21.10 -9.52
CA PHE A 236 7.67 22.12 -10.58
C PHE A 236 6.71 21.90 -11.75
N THR A 237 6.01 20.77 -11.80
CA THR A 237 5.14 20.40 -12.94
C THR A 237 3.65 20.34 -12.60
N ASP A 238 3.30 20.43 -11.31
CA ASP A 238 1.92 20.34 -10.81
C ASP A 238 1.20 21.71 -10.67
N ASP A 239 1.64 22.76 -11.38
CA ASP A 239 0.93 24.03 -11.53
C ASP A 239 -0.21 23.97 -12.57
#